data_029f59e2218a14c7d997cb80e5e47439
#
_entry.id   029f59e2218a14c7d997cb80e5e47439
#
_cell.length_a   1.000
_cell.length_b   1.000
_cell.length_c   1.000
_cell.angle_alpha   90.00
_cell.angle_beta   90.00
_cell.angle_gamma   90.00
#
_symmetry.space_group_name_H-M   'P 1'
#
loop_
_entity.id
_entity.type
_entity.pdbx_description
1 polymer ?
#
loop_
_entity_poly.entity_id
_entity_poly.type
_entity_poly.pdbx_seq_one_letter_code
_entity_poly.pdbx_strand_id
1 'polypeptide(L)'
;MRKTVSFTRHSANIFFHILTRCNLRCRHCYINPDQHGRHTLDIDTIDRWLALFAHRHPSPNVIFLGGEPTLHPDLSVAVKRSRQLGYASVTIDTNGYLFHDILNRVTPKEVDYFSFSLDGPDASVNDPLRGDGSFKQCTKGIGEAKKRGYSVSVMYTVSRANIDHLQRMPPLLASLGVDHFFIQVIGVRGQWTEDAQRVKTLSQVDRDTWLEVIPPVAEAAARRGIAVTFPKVFLDPEDPFECAGLVADNYFIFPNGRVYRCPLCEDYALHSLEIRHDRLVETPKVNESDLFPLLIPEGCVMNRIIQPSNLPPAVGGQLPYKIACCMLKEELTAS
;
A
#
# COMPACT_ATOMS: atom_id res chain seq x y z
N MET A 1 -20.59 -2.18 -3.06
CA MET A 1 -19.27 -2.42 -2.45
C MET A 1 -18.65 -1.08 -2.04
N ARG A 2 -18.07 -0.97 -0.84
CA ARG A 2 -17.35 0.24 -0.41
C ARG A 2 -16.01 0.30 -1.16
N LYS A 3 -15.65 1.47 -1.70
CA LYS A 3 -14.36 1.68 -2.37
C LYS A 3 -13.32 2.13 -1.36
N THR A 4 -12.09 1.65 -1.47
CA THR A 4 -10.96 2.10 -0.64
C THR A 4 -10.13 3.14 -1.35
N VAL A 5 -9.64 2.80 -2.54
CA VAL A 5 -8.88 3.66 -3.44
C VAL A 5 -9.36 3.44 -4.86
N SER A 6 -9.21 4.44 -5.69
CA SER A 6 -9.56 4.36 -7.11
C SER A 6 -8.36 4.76 -7.96
N PHE A 7 -8.02 3.94 -8.94
CA PHE A 7 -6.96 4.19 -9.91
C PHE A 7 -7.56 4.51 -11.29
N THR A 8 -8.61 5.31 -11.28
CA THR A 8 -9.24 5.83 -12.51
C THR A 8 -8.84 7.27 -12.74
N ARG A 9 -8.97 7.75 -13.99
CA ARG A 9 -8.73 9.15 -14.33
C ARG A 9 -9.58 10.06 -13.43
N HIS A 10 -8.97 11.15 -12.96
CA HIS A 10 -9.57 12.12 -12.04
C HIS A 10 -9.82 11.63 -10.61
N SER A 11 -9.36 10.44 -10.23
CA SER A 11 -9.34 10.05 -8.82
C SER A 11 -8.11 10.60 -8.11
N ALA A 12 -8.27 10.96 -6.83
CA ALA A 12 -7.17 11.36 -5.96
C ALA A 12 -7.10 10.45 -4.76
N ASN A 13 -5.91 9.90 -4.49
CA ASN A 13 -5.65 9.00 -3.38
C ASN A 13 -4.55 9.57 -2.50
N ILE A 14 -4.86 9.79 -1.24
CA ILE A 14 -3.99 10.40 -0.24
C ILE A 14 -3.50 9.29 0.70
N PHE A 15 -2.30 8.80 0.47
CA PHE A 15 -1.60 7.85 1.33
C PHE A 15 -0.86 8.65 2.41
N PHE A 16 -1.51 8.85 3.56
CA PHE A 16 -1.09 9.82 4.56
C PHE A 16 -0.42 9.16 5.76
N HIS A 17 0.92 9.20 5.78
CA HIS A 17 1.71 8.78 6.92
C HIS A 17 1.69 9.88 7.99
N ILE A 18 0.88 9.72 9.02
CA ILE A 18 0.75 10.74 10.09
C ILE A 18 1.84 10.65 11.15
N LEU A 19 2.60 9.53 11.17
CA LEU A 19 3.77 9.30 12.02
C LEU A 19 4.67 8.23 11.39
N THR A 20 5.94 8.21 11.80
CA THR A 20 6.88 7.14 11.39
C THR A 20 7.11 6.09 12.50
N ARG A 21 6.65 6.36 13.74
CA ARG A 21 6.78 5.42 14.86
C ARG A 21 5.90 4.18 14.67
N CYS A 22 6.46 3.00 14.96
CA CYS A 22 5.76 1.73 14.97
C CYS A 22 6.13 0.91 16.20
N ASN A 23 5.23 0.04 16.66
CA ASN A 23 5.48 -0.96 17.71
C ASN A 23 6.12 -2.24 17.16
N LEU A 24 6.14 -2.45 15.84
CA LEU A 24 6.78 -3.57 15.15
C LEU A 24 8.03 -3.12 14.39
N ARG A 25 8.84 -4.12 13.97
CA ARG A 25 10.02 -3.96 13.12
C ARG A 25 10.00 -5.00 12.00
N CYS A 26 9.02 -4.88 11.11
CA CYS A 26 8.86 -5.79 9.99
C CYS A 26 10.13 -5.83 9.13
N ARG A 27 10.51 -7.02 8.67
CA ARG A 27 11.75 -7.22 7.90
C ARG A 27 11.74 -6.51 6.54
N HIS A 28 10.57 -6.24 5.98
CA HIS A 28 10.35 -5.59 4.68
C HIS A 28 9.76 -4.18 4.81
N CYS A 29 9.90 -3.55 5.99
CA CYS A 29 9.34 -2.22 6.22
C CYS A 29 9.98 -1.18 5.30
N TYR A 30 9.17 -0.46 4.54
CA TYR A 30 9.62 0.59 3.63
C TYR A 30 9.89 1.94 4.32
N ILE A 31 9.45 2.11 5.56
CA ILE A 31 9.72 3.34 6.31
C ILE A 31 11.21 3.42 6.60
N ASN A 32 11.87 4.40 5.99
CA ASN A 32 13.28 4.70 6.18
C ASN A 32 13.44 6.02 6.93
N PRO A 33 13.89 6.03 8.20
CA PRO A 33 14.05 7.27 8.97
C PRO A 33 14.98 8.29 8.34
N ASP A 34 15.95 7.86 7.53
CA ASP A 34 16.90 8.77 6.86
C ASP A 34 16.22 9.56 5.72
N GLN A 35 15.19 8.99 5.11
CA GLN A 35 14.37 9.64 4.09
C GLN A 35 13.10 10.28 4.64
N HIS A 36 12.43 9.63 5.60
CA HIS A 36 11.11 10.02 6.08
C HIS A 36 11.14 10.77 7.42
N GLY A 37 12.30 10.82 8.07
CA GLY A 37 12.45 11.40 9.41
C GLY A 37 11.83 10.54 10.51
N ARG A 38 11.91 11.06 11.75
CA ARG A 38 11.34 10.44 12.96
C ARG A 38 10.34 11.39 13.61
N HIS A 39 9.18 11.54 12.99
CA HIS A 39 8.19 12.54 13.36
C HIS A 39 6.82 11.93 13.62
N THR A 40 6.06 12.61 14.46
CA THR A 40 4.61 12.44 14.62
C THR A 40 4.00 13.82 14.38
N LEU A 41 3.08 13.93 13.46
CA LEU A 41 2.37 15.19 13.20
C LEU A 41 1.44 15.51 14.37
N ASP A 42 1.28 16.77 14.71
CA ASP A 42 0.19 17.21 15.58
C ASP A 42 -1.15 17.22 14.81
N ILE A 43 -2.25 17.20 15.54
CA ILE A 43 -3.58 17.11 14.95
C ILE A 43 -3.94 18.34 14.11
N ASP A 44 -3.45 19.52 14.47
CA ASP A 44 -3.72 20.74 13.72
C ASP A 44 -3.01 20.71 12.36
N THR A 45 -1.80 20.17 12.30
CA THR A 45 -1.07 19.95 11.05
C THR A 45 -1.78 18.90 10.18
N ILE A 46 -2.24 17.80 10.77
CA ILE A 46 -3.03 16.78 10.05
C ILE A 46 -4.29 17.41 9.46
N ASP A 47 -5.00 18.24 10.21
CA ASP A 47 -6.22 18.93 9.74
C ASP A 47 -5.93 19.87 8.57
N ARG A 48 -4.90 20.71 8.68
CA ARG A 48 -4.51 21.61 7.58
C ARG A 48 -4.12 20.85 6.32
N TRP A 49 -3.38 19.76 6.45
CA TRP A 49 -2.98 18.98 5.28
C TRP A 49 -4.15 18.21 4.66
N LEU A 50 -5.07 17.67 5.46
CA LEU A 50 -6.32 17.10 4.94
C LEU A 50 -7.14 18.16 4.18
N ALA A 51 -7.28 19.35 4.74
CA ALA A 51 -7.98 20.46 4.07
C ALA A 51 -7.32 20.87 2.75
N LEU A 52 -5.98 20.92 2.70
CA LEU A 52 -5.21 21.21 1.50
C LEU A 52 -5.58 20.28 0.32
N PHE A 53 -5.66 18.98 0.57
CA PHE A 53 -6.00 18.02 -0.48
C PHE A 53 -7.50 17.97 -0.79
N ALA A 54 -8.37 18.19 0.18
CA ALA A 54 -9.81 18.31 -0.04
C ALA A 54 -10.19 19.53 -0.89
N HIS A 55 -9.48 20.65 -0.74
CA HIS A 55 -9.66 21.83 -1.59
C HIS A 55 -9.13 21.61 -3.02
N ARG A 56 -8.10 20.79 -3.18
CA ARG A 56 -7.48 20.53 -4.48
C ARG A 56 -8.26 19.52 -5.32
N HIS A 57 -8.92 18.57 -4.67
CA HIS A 57 -9.60 17.47 -5.34
C HIS A 57 -11.02 17.31 -4.81
N PRO A 58 -12.03 17.21 -5.71
CA PRO A 58 -13.38 16.89 -5.28
C PRO A 58 -13.45 15.44 -4.78
N SER A 59 -13.84 15.25 -3.52
CA SER A 59 -14.05 13.94 -2.90
C SER A 59 -12.84 12.97 -3.00
N PRO A 60 -11.64 13.33 -2.49
CA PRO A 60 -10.49 12.44 -2.53
C PRO A 60 -10.66 11.25 -1.59
N ASN A 61 -9.85 10.20 -1.78
CA ASN A 61 -9.74 9.08 -0.85
C ASN A 61 -8.58 9.33 0.11
N VAL A 62 -8.70 8.93 1.38
CA VAL A 62 -7.58 8.96 2.33
C VAL A 62 -7.34 7.58 2.93
N ILE A 63 -6.08 7.21 2.98
CA ILE A 63 -5.57 6.05 3.70
C ILE A 63 -4.64 6.57 4.78
N PHE A 64 -5.03 6.45 6.05
CA PHE A 64 -4.15 6.75 7.16
C PHE A 64 -3.13 5.64 7.33
N LEU A 65 -1.88 6.03 7.19
CA LEU A 65 -0.69 5.21 7.25
C LEU A 65 0.27 5.78 8.30
N GLY A 66 1.37 5.09 8.45
CA GLY A 66 2.48 5.53 9.26
C GLY A 66 3.43 4.39 9.49
N GLY A 67 4.16 4.40 10.61
CA GLY A 67 4.67 3.15 11.18
C GLY A 67 3.48 2.29 11.61
N GLU A 68 2.75 2.75 12.64
CA GLU A 68 1.43 2.23 13.01
C GLU A 68 0.50 3.42 13.33
N PRO A 69 -0.49 3.74 12.48
CA PRO A 69 -1.29 4.95 12.64
C PRO A 69 -2.13 4.96 13.91
N THR A 70 -2.53 3.79 14.42
CA THR A 70 -3.31 3.72 15.68
C THR A 70 -2.50 4.10 16.91
N LEU A 71 -1.17 4.25 16.82
CA LEU A 71 -0.34 4.86 17.88
C LEU A 71 -0.54 6.38 17.99
N HIS A 72 -1.22 7.00 17.02
CA HIS A 72 -1.52 8.42 17.11
C HIS A 72 -2.76 8.64 17.99
N PRO A 73 -2.67 9.40 19.09
CA PRO A 73 -3.78 9.55 20.05
C PRO A 73 -5.01 10.21 19.43
N ASP A 74 -4.82 11.06 18.44
CA ASP A 74 -5.88 11.83 17.78
C ASP A 74 -6.29 11.29 16.41
N LEU A 75 -5.94 10.04 16.06
CA LEU A 75 -6.35 9.43 14.79
C LEU A 75 -7.87 9.49 14.59
N SER A 76 -8.66 9.28 15.65
CA SER A 76 -10.13 9.37 15.56
C SER A 76 -10.63 10.76 15.22
N VAL A 77 -9.91 11.81 15.61
CA VAL A 77 -10.22 13.20 15.24
C VAL A 77 -9.92 13.41 13.74
N ALA A 78 -8.76 12.94 13.28
CA ALA A 78 -8.37 13.00 11.86
C ALA A 78 -9.38 12.28 10.95
N VAL A 79 -9.87 11.10 11.36
CA VAL A 79 -10.91 10.35 10.65
C VAL A 79 -12.21 11.17 10.52
N LYS A 80 -12.69 11.72 11.62
CA LYS A 80 -13.92 12.56 11.63
C LYS A 80 -13.76 13.80 10.77
N ARG A 81 -12.59 14.41 10.83
CA ARG A 81 -12.27 15.60 10.03
C ARG A 81 -12.24 15.29 8.53
N SER A 82 -11.70 14.13 8.13
CA SER A 82 -11.75 13.69 6.73
C SER A 82 -13.19 13.59 6.21
N ARG A 83 -14.11 13.06 7.01
CA ARG A 83 -15.54 13.02 6.63
C ARG A 83 -16.16 14.41 6.50
N GLN A 84 -15.87 15.30 7.43
CA GLN A 84 -16.36 16.71 7.37
C GLN A 84 -15.83 17.46 6.13
N LEU A 85 -14.60 17.13 5.71
CA LEU A 85 -13.98 17.70 4.50
C LEU A 85 -14.45 17.05 3.20
N GLY A 86 -15.33 16.04 3.25
CA GLY A 86 -15.94 15.43 2.06
C GLY A 86 -15.09 14.36 1.38
N TYR A 87 -14.15 13.74 2.09
CA TYR A 87 -13.43 12.58 1.57
C TYR A 87 -14.38 11.44 1.20
N ALA A 88 -14.24 10.90 0.00
CA ALA A 88 -15.10 9.85 -0.54
C ALA A 88 -14.91 8.52 0.23
N SER A 89 -13.68 8.21 0.59
CA SER A 89 -13.38 7.05 1.44
C SER A 89 -12.32 7.37 2.49
N VAL A 90 -12.41 6.69 3.64
CA VAL A 90 -11.45 6.76 4.73
C VAL A 90 -11.05 5.33 5.11
N THR A 91 -9.77 5.01 4.95
CA THR A 91 -9.18 3.71 5.31
C THR A 91 -8.12 3.92 6.38
N ILE A 92 -8.01 3.00 7.32
CA ILE A 92 -6.93 2.94 8.31
C ILE A 92 -6.14 1.67 8.05
N ASP A 93 -4.86 1.78 7.65
CA ASP A 93 -3.94 0.66 7.55
C ASP A 93 -3.31 0.39 8.91
N THR A 94 -3.41 -0.86 9.40
CA THR A 94 -2.93 -1.21 10.75
C THR A 94 -2.27 -2.58 10.78
N ASN A 95 -1.35 -2.76 11.70
CA ASN A 95 -0.77 -4.06 12.02
C ASN A 95 -1.64 -4.89 13.00
N GLY A 96 -2.80 -4.36 13.40
CA GLY A 96 -3.82 -5.06 14.18
C GLY A 96 -3.72 -4.91 15.71
N TYR A 97 -2.75 -4.14 16.23
CA TYR A 97 -2.67 -3.87 17.68
C TYR A 97 -3.76 -2.91 18.17
N LEU A 98 -4.29 -2.05 17.30
CA LEU A 98 -5.46 -1.20 17.55
C LEU A 98 -5.34 -0.36 18.83
N PHE A 99 -4.28 0.45 18.92
CA PHE A 99 -4.01 1.29 20.08
C PHE A 99 -5.09 2.36 20.31
N HIS A 100 -5.08 2.94 21.49
CA HIS A 100 -5.97 4.03 21.92
C HIS A 100 -7.46 3.72 21.77
N ASP A 101 -7.82 2.44 21.84
CA ASP A 101 -9.21 1.99 21.75
C ASP A 101 -9.94 2.50 20.51
N ILE A 102 -9.21 2.55 19.38
CA ILE A 102 -9.65 3.19 18.14
C ILE A 102 -11.02 2.71 17.65
N LEU A 103 -11.31 1.40 17.81
CA LEU A 103 -12.60 0.82 17.39
C LEU A 103 -13.81 1.34 18.19
N ASN A 104 -13.62 1.95 19.37
CA ASN A 104 -14.67 2.60 20.16
C ASN A 104 -14.73 4.11 19.91
N ARG A 105 -13.68 4.69 19.31
CA ARG A 105 -13.55 6.14 19.07
C ARG A 105 -14.01 6.58 17.68
N VAL A 106 -14.18 5.63 16.77
CA VAL A 106 -14.73 5.82 15.42
C VAL A 106 -15.90 4.88 15.20
N THR A 107 -16.63 5.05 14.11
CA THR A 107 -17.80 4.25 13.75
C THR A 107 -17.67 3.65 12.35
N PRO A 108 -18.42 2.56 12.01
CA PRO A 108 -18.45 2.01 10.65
C PRO A 108 -18.98 2.95 9.57
N LYS A 109 -19.56 4.11 9.94
CA LYS A 109 -19.93 5.18 9.01
C LYS A 109 -18.78 6.13 8.73
N GLU A 110 -17.83 6.24 9.66
CA GLU A 110 -16.68 7.13 9.56
C GLU A 110 -15.48 6.45 8.89
N VAL A 111 -15.32 5.14 9.04
CA VAL A 111 -14.25 4.35 8.44
C VAL A 111 -14.84 3.37 7.43
N ASP A 112 -14.40 3.43 6.16
CA ASP A 112 -14.86 2.48 5.14
C ASP A 112 -14.18 1.13 5.30
N TYR A 113 -12.87 1.12 5.58
CA TYR A 113 -12.11 -0.09 5.84
C TYR A 113 -11.08 0.09 6.94
N PHE A 114 -11.01 -0.88 7.84
CA PHE A 114 -9.75 -1.20 8.51
C PHE A 114 -8.99 -2.20 7.64
N SER A 115 -7.79 -1.82 7.18
CA SER A 115 -6.92 -2.64 6.36
C SER A 115 -5.81 -3.23 7.23
N PHE A 116 -5.86 -4.53 7.42
CA PHE A 116 -4.95 -5.25 8.31
C PHE A 116 -3.78 -5.84 7.53
N SER A 117 -2.58 -5.64 8.04
CA SER A 117 -1.37 -6.17 7.43
C SER A 117 -1.06 -7.59 7.92
N LEU A 118 -1.17 -8.59 7.04
CA LEU A 118 -0.96 -10.00 7.36
C LEU A 118 -0.24 -10.71 6.20
N ASP A 119 0.97 -11.21 6.43
CA ASP A 119 1.85 -11.79 5.40
C ASP A 119 2.04 -13.31 5.51
N GLY A 120 1.16 -13.97 6.21
CA GLY A 120 1.17 -15.42 6.33
C GLY A 120 -0.14 -16.01 6.84
N PRO A 121 -0.44 -17.26 6.49
CA PRO A 121 -1.67 -17.96 6.92
C PRO A 121 -1.61 -18.46 8.38
N ASP A 122 -0.48 -18.39 9.01
CA ASP A 122 -0.23 -18.76 10.41
C ASP A 122 1.00 -18.02 10.98
N ALA A 123 1.23 -18.18 12.29
CA ALA A 123 2.33 -17.53 12.99
C ALA A 123 3.72 -17.96 12.45
N SER A 124 3.87 -19.20 11.98
CA SER A 124 5.16 -19.71 11.49
C SER A 124 5.63 -19.01 10.21
N VAL A 125 4.71 -18.47 9.42
CA VAL A 125 4.99 -17.71 8.19
C VAL A 125 4.97 -16.21 8.45
N ASN A 126 3.98 -15.71 9.19
CA ASN A 126 3.79 -14.28 9.39
C ASN A 126 4.80 -13.66 10.37
N ASP A 127 5.03 -14.30 11.49
CA ASP A 127 5.82 -13.71 12.59
C ASP A 127 7.30 -13.53 12.24
N PRO A 128 7.97 -14.42 11.49
CA PRO A 128 9.31 -14.16 10.98
C PRO A 128 9.44 -12.93 10.09
N LEU A 129 8.36 -12.46 9.47
CA LEU A 129 8.33 -11.28 8.61
C LEU A 129 7.95 -10.01 9.39
N ARG A 130 7.01 -10.11 10.33
CA ARG A 130 6.39 -8.96 10.98
C ARG A 130 6.76 -8.80 12.47
N GLY A 131 7.20 -9.86 13.11
CA GLY A 131 7.56 -9.90 14.54
C GLY A 131 6.72 -10.89 15.32
N ASP A 132 7.31 -11.43 16.38
CA ASP A 132 6.71 -12.48 17.23
C ASP A 132 5.34 -12.06 17.77
N GLY A 133 4.35 -12.94 17.63
CA GLY A 133 2.98 -12.74 18.09
C GLY A 133 2.12 -11.82 17.21
N SER A 134 2.68 -11.27 16.13
CA SER A 134 1.96 -10.35 15.23
C SER A 134 0.78 -11.03 14.53
N PHE A 135 0.91 -12.30 14.15
CA PHE A 135 -0.21 -13.09 13.58
C PHE A 135 -1.41 -13.13 14.53
N LYS A 136 -1.16 -13.57 15.77
CA LYS A 136 -2.21 -13.70 16.79
C LYS A 136 -2.88 -12.34 17.06
N GLN A 137 -2.09 -11.28 17.18
CA GLN A 137 -2.63 -9.96 17.47
C GLN A 137 -3.43 -9.38 16.28
N CYS A 138 -2.93 -9.56 15.07
CA CYS A 138 -3.61 -9.12 13.85
C CYS A 138 -4.96 -9.84 13.66
N THR A 139 -4.98 -11.17 13.75
CA THR A 139 -6.22 -11.96 13.62
C THR A 139 -7.23 -11.67 14.72
N LYS A 140 -6.77 -11.41 15.95
CA LYS A 140 -7.62 -10.92 17.05
C LYS A 140 -8.22 -9.55 16.69
N GLY A 141 -7.42 -8.60 16.20
CA GLY A 141 -7.87 -7.28 15.79
C GLY A 141 -8.92 -7.33 14.68
N ILE A 142 -8.72 -8.19 13.67
CA ILE A 142 -9.70 -8.46 12.62
C ILE A 142 -11.04 -8.90 13.24
N GLY A 143 -11.02 -9.91 14.12
CA GLY A 143 -12.22 -10.41 14.78
C GLY A 143 -12.94 -9.35 15.62
N GLU A 144 -12.22 -8.49 16.30
CA GLU A 144 -12.79 -7.39 17.07
C GLU A 144 -13.44 -6.32 16.17
N ALA A 145 -12.78 -5.96 15.07
CA ALA A 145 -13.32 -5.02 14.08
C ALA A 145 -14.61 -5.58 13.43
N LYS A 146 -14.60 -6.85 13.01
CA LYS A 146 -15.78 -7.52 12.43
C LYS A 146 -16.94 -7.57 13.41
N LYS A 147 -16.73 -7.92 14.68
CA LYS A 147 -17.77 -7.95 15.72
C LYS A 147 -18.45 -6.60 15.92
N ARG A 148 -17.75 -5.49 15.65
CA ARG A 148 -18.28 -4.12 15.73
C ARG A 148 -18.86 -3.60 14.41
N GLY A 149 -18.96 -4.45 13.38
CA GLY A 149 -19.60 -4.14 12.11
C GLY A 149 -18.72 -3.33 11.14
N TYR A 150 -17.41 -3.27 11.38
CA TYR A 150 -16.49 -2.66 10.42
C TYR A 150 -16.29 -3.54 9.19
N SER A 151 -16.11 -2.92 8.03
CA SER A 151 -15.56 -3.60 6.88
C SER A 151 -14.05 -3.76 7.07
N VAL A 152 -13.55 -4.95 6.75
CA VAL A 152 -12.17 -5.33 6.95
C VAL A 152 -11.54 -5.72 5.63
N SER A 153 -10.39 -5.14 5.33
CA SER A 153 -9.49 -5.65 4.30
C SER A 153 -8.23 -6.24 4.91
N VAL A 154 -7.63 -7.18 4.21
CA VAL A 154 -6.30 -7.71 4.55
C VAL A 154 -5.35 -7.41 3.41
N MET A 155 -4.18 -6.85 3.74
CA MET A 155 -3.08 -6.62 2.83
C MET A 155 -2.01 -7.68 3.04
N TYR A 156 -1.63 -8.36 1.96
CA TYR A 156 -0.56 -9.35 1.93
C TYR A 156 0.52 -8.91 0.96
N THR A 157 1.72 -8.70 1.48
CA THR A 157 2.87 -8.31 0.65
C THR A 157 3.63 -9.55 0.20
N VAL A 158 3.48 -9.89 -1.07
CA VAL A 158 4.11 -11.08 -1.68
C VAL A 158 5.60 -10.86 -1.88
N SER A 159 6.37 -11.82 -1.42
CA SER A 159 7.81 -11.95 -1.61
C SER A 159 8.20 -13.42 -1.78
N ARG A 160 9.46 -13.71 -2.11
CA ARG A 160 9.98 -15.08 -2.13
C ARG A 160 9.86 -15.80 -0.80
N ALA A 161 9.80 -15.07 0.31
CA ALA A 161 9.71 -15.66 1.65
C ALA A 161 8.33 -16.23 1.99
N ASN A 162 7.26 -15.85 1.26
CA ASN A 162 5.91 -16.21 1.66
C ASN A 162 4.98 -16.65 0.51
N ILE A 163 5.42 -16.58 -0.75
CA ILE A 163 4.59 -16.93 -1.92
C ILE A 163 4.02 -18.36 -1.84
N ASP A 164 4.83 -19.32 -1.40
CA ASP A 164 4.45 -20.74 -1.32
C ASP A 164 3.31 -21.02 -0.32
N HIS A 165 3.04 -20.05 0.57
CA HIS A 165 2.01 -20.14 1.59
C HIS A 165 0.72 -19.39 1.25
N LEU A 166 0.73 -18.58 0.18
CA LEU A 166 -0.36 -17.69 -0.18
C LEU A 166 -1.68 -18.43 -0.48
N GLN A 167 -1.59 -19.61 -1.07
CA GLN A 167 -2.75 -20.47 -1.36
C GLN A 167 -3.56 -20.88 -0.11
N ARG A 168 -2.99 -20.76 1.10
CA ARG A 168 -3.66 -21.04 2.37
C ARG A 168 -4.40 -19.81 2.93
N MET A 169 -4.23 -18.63 2.32
CA MET A 169 -4.90 -17.40 2.78
C MET A 169 -6.42 -17.39 2.54
N PRO A 170 -6.96 -17.80 1.36
CA PRO A 170 -8.40 -17.71 1.12
C PRO A 170 -9.28 -18.37 2.18
N PRO A 171 -9.02 -19.62 2.63
CA PRO A 171 -9.83 -20.22 3.71
C PRO A 171 -9.68 -19.50 5.05
N LEU A 172 -8.47 -19.01 5.41
CA LEU A 172 -8.26 -18.23 6.62
C LEU A 172 -9.07 -16.93 6.58
N LEU A 173 -8.97 -16.17 5.48
CA LEU A 173 -9.66 -14.89 5.33
C LEU A 173 -11.18 -15.05 5.40
N ALA A 174 -11.72 -16.11 4.78
CA ALA A 174 -13.13 -16.44 4.86
C ALA A 174 -13.57 -16.76 6.30
N SER A 175 -12.77 -17.52 7.05
CA SER A 175 -13.05 -17.84 8.46
C SER A 175 -13.04 -16.61 9.38
N LEU A 176 -12.24 -15.60 9.03
CA LEU A 176 -12.15 -14.31 9.74
C LEU A 176 -13.23 -13.31 9.29
N GLY A 177 -14.01 -13.65 8.25
CA GLY A 177 -15.04 -12.76 7.70
C GLY A 177 -14.49 -11.52 7.00
N VAL A 178 -13.29 -11.64 6.40
CA VAL A 178 -12.65 -10.54 5.67
C VAL A 178 -13.46 -10.20 4.41
N ASP A 179 -13.68 -8.91 4.16
CA ASP A 179 -14.48 -8.44 3.04
C ASP A 179 -13.63 -8.20 1.77
N HIS A 180 -12.36 -7.83 1.94
CA HIS A 180 -11.48 -7.51 0.81
C HIS A 180 -10.05 -8.02 1.05
N PHE A 181 -9.46 -8.62 0.04
CA PHE A 181 -8.09 -9.12 0.06
C PHE A 181 -7.22 -8.34 -0.94
N PHE A 182 -6.25 -7.59 -0.42
CA PHE A 182 -5.25 -6.90 -1.23
C PHE A 182 -3.97 -7.71 -1.29
N ILE A 183 -3.64 -8.21 -2.47
CA ILE A 183 -2.35 -8.81 -2.75
C ILE A 183 -1.44 -7.71 -3.31
N GLN A 184 -0.31 -7.48 -2.66
CA GLN A 184 0.67 -6.49 -3.06
C GLN A 184 1.97 -7.18 -3.49
N VAL A 185 2.65 -6.63 -4.49
CA VAL A 185 4.01 -7.02 -4.81
C VAL A 185 4.98 -6.24 -3.92
N ILE A 186 5.99 -6.92 -3.38
CA ILE A 186 7.00 -6.23 -2.57
C ILE A 186 7.80 -5.23 -3.42
N GLY A 187 8.00 -4.02 -2.88
CA GLY A 187 8.92 -3.04 -3.44
C GLY A 187 10.27 -3.11 -2.71
N VAL A 188 11.36 -3.14 -3.45
CA VAL A 188 12.72 -3.15 -2.88
C VAL A 188 13.06 -1.72 -2.45
N ARG A 189 12.70 -1.38 -1.22
CA ARG A 189 12.86 -0.05 -0.61
C ARG A 189 12.86 -0.13 0.91
N GLY A 190 13.44 0.86 1.58
CA GLY A 190 13.59 0.89 3.04
C GLY A 190 14.96 0.37 3.50
N GLN A 191 15.29 0.61 4.75
CA GLN A 191 16.61 0.25 5.31
C GLN A 191 16.98 -1.24 5.20
N TRP A 192 16.00 -2.13 5.04
CA TRP A 192 16.29 -3.56 4.87
C TRP A 192 17.02 -3.87 3.56
N THR A 193 16.98 -2.97 2.57
CA THR A 193 17.67 -3.12 1.30
C THR A 193 19.19 -2.98 1.40
N GLU A 194 19.70 -2.48 2.52
CA GLU A 194 21.12 -2.42 2.84
C GLU A 194 21.70 -3.81 3.19
N ASP A 195 20.83 -4.77 3.53
CA ASP A 195 21.21 -6.14 3.84
C ASP A 195 20.99 -7.05 2.61
N ALA A 196 22.06 -7.41 1.92
CA ALA A 196 22.01 -8.24 0.71
C ALA A 196 21.32 -9.61 0.92
N GLN A 197 21.43 -10.19 2.12
CA GLN A 197 20.77 -11.46 2.44
C GLN A 197 19.25 -11.26 2.57
N ARG A 198 18.82 -10.15 3.17
CA ARG A 198 17.39 -9.81 3.22
C ARG A 198 16.84 -9.54 1.83
N VAL A 199 17.56 -8.78 1.01
CA VAL A 199 17.17 -8.52 -0.38
C VAL A 199 16.97 -9.83 -1.13
N LYS A 200 17.87 -10.78 -1.01
CA LYS A 200 17.75 -12.09 -1.67
C LYS A 200 16.49 -12.87 -1.21
N THR A 201 16.17 -12.85 0.08
CA THR A 201 15.04 -13.61 0.64
C THR A 201 13.70 -12.90 0.49
N LEU A 202 13.70 -11.56 0.51
CA LEU A 202 12.49 -10.74 0.44
C LEU A 202 12.28 -10.10 -0.95
N SER A 203 13.02 -10.52 -1.97
CA SER A 203 12.86 -10.01 -3.33
C SER A 203 11.52 -10.41 -3.95
N GLN A 204 11.19 -9.76 -5.05
CA GLN A 204 10.04 -10.14 -5.86
C GLN A 204 10.23 -11.57 -6.41
N VAL A 205 9.12 -12.25 -6.60
CA VAL A 205 9.10 -13.53 -7.33
C VAL A 205 9.18 -13.28 -8.83
N ASP A 206 9.63 -14.28 -9.58
CA ASP A 206 9.68 -14.21 -11.03
C ASP A 206 8.27 -14.24 -11.65
N ARG A 207 8.21 -13.98 -12.97
CA ARG A 207 6.96 -13.91 -13.73
C ARG A 207 6.17 -15.23 -13.66
N ASP A 208 6.83 -16.32 -13.86
CA ASP A 208 6.16 -17.62 -14.00
C ASP A 208 5.53 -18.02 -12.65
N THR A 209 6.28 -17.89 -11.55
CA THR A 209 5.75 -18.06 -10.19
C THR A 209 4.59 -17.13 -9.89
N TRP A 210 4.67 -15.84 -10.29
CA TRP A 210 3.58 -14.89 -10.09
C TRP A 210 2.31 -15.31 -10.80
N LEU A 211 2.41 -15.65 -12.09
CA LEU A 211 1.26 -16.01 -12.91
C LEU A 211 0.66 -17.38 -12.53
N GLU A 212 1.49 -18.31 -12.04
CA GLU A 212 1.04 -19.60 -11.54
C GLU A 212 0.25 -19.47 -10.23
N VAL A 213 0.66 -18.57 -9.33
CA VAL A 213 0.12 -18.56 -7.96
C VAL A 213 -0.95 -17.48 -7.75
N ILE A 214 -0.74 -16.24 -8.23
CA ILE A 214 -1.59 -15.11 -7.84
C ILE A 214 -3.01 -15.21 -8.41
N PRO A 215 -3.24 -15.40 -9.73
CA PRO A 215 -4.59 -15.47 -10.26
C PRO A 215 -5.43 -16.58 -9.65
N PRO A 216 -4.95 -17.85 -9.52
CA PRO A 216 -5.72 -18.92 -8.87
C PRO A 216 -6.08 -18.62 -7.42
N VAL A 217 -5.19 -17.99 -6.65
CA VAL A 217 -5.46 -17.60 -5.26
C VAL A 217 -6.52 -16.50 -5.22
N ALA A 218 -6.43 -15.51 -6.11
CA ALA A 218 -7.41 -14.44 -6.21
C ALA A 218 -8.82 -14.99 -6.52
N GLU A 219 -8.93 -15.90 -7.49
CA GLU A 219 -10.16 -16.60 -7.82
C GLU A 219 -10.69 -17.44 -6.64
N ALA A 220 -9.79 -18.16 -5.93
CA ALA A 220 -10.17 -18.97 -4.79
C ALA A 220 -10.74 -18.12 -3.62
N ALA A 221 -10.26 -16.90 -3.45
CA ALA A 221 -10.81 -15.95 -2.49
C ALA A 221 -12.14 -15.35 -2.99
N ALA A 222 -12.23 -14.97 -4.28
CA ALA A 222 -13.47 -14.45 -4.88
C ALA A 222 -14.62 -15.47 -4.78
N ARG A 223 -14.36 -16.75 -5.05
CA ARG A 223 -15.36 -17.84 -4.86
C ARG A 223 -15.83 -18.00 -3.42
N ARG A 224 -15.14 -17.44 -2.43
CA ARG A 224 -15.54 -17.40 -1.01
C ARG A 224 -16.25 -16.11 -0.61
N GLY A 225 -16.59 -15.27 -1.58
CA GLY A 225 -17.28 -14.00 -1.34
C GLY A 225 -16.37 -12.85 -0.92
N ILE A 226 -15.04 -13.00 -1.06
CA ILE A 226 -14.07 -11.97 -0.72
C ILE A 226 -13.72 -11.21 -2.00
N ALA A 227 -13.84 -9.89 -1.99
CA ALA A 227 -13.31 -9.09 -3.08
C ALA A 227 -11.78 -9.15 -3.08
N VAL A 228 -11.16 -9.26 -4.24
CA VAL A 228 -9.69 -9.36 -4.34
C VAL A 228 -9.16 -8.30 -5.28
N THR A 229 -8.13 -7.60 -4.85
CA THR A 229 -7.36 -6.68 -5.70
C THR A 229 -5.89 -7.11 -5.71
N PHE A 230 -5.31 -7.25 -6.89
CA PHE A 230 -3.90 -7.59 -7.06
C PHE A 230 -3.27 -6.83 -8.22
N PRO A 231 -1.95 -6.56 -8.23
CA PRO A 231 -1.32 -5.83 -9.32
C PRO A 231 -1.08 -6.73 -10.54
N LYS A 232 -1.36 -6.20 -11.72
CA LYS A 232 -0.93 -6.78 -12.99
C LYS A 232 0.55 -6.41 -13.22
N VAL A 233 1.46 -7.16 -12.59
CA VAL A 233 2.91 -6.85 -12.57
C VAL A 233 3.57 -7.08 -13.92
N PHE A 234 3.13 -8.10 -14.65
CA PHE A 234 3.71 -8.53 -15.92
C PHE A 234 2.71 -8.33 -17.06
N LEU A 235 3.17 -7.74 -18.16
CA LEU A 235 2.40 -7.54 -19.38
C LEU A 235 3.08 -8.27 -20.54
N ASP A 236 2.31 -8.70 -21.49
CA ASP A 236 2.87 -9.21 -22.74
C ASP A 236 3.54 -8.06 -23.53
N PRO A 237 4.52 -8.35 -24.41
CA PRO A 237 5.26 -7.31 -25.12
C PRO A 237 4.36 -6.34 -25.91
N GLU A 238 3.22 -6.83 -26.41
CA GLU A 238 2.26 -6.07 -27.22
C GLU A 238 1.24 -5.29 -26.38
N ASP A 239 1.11 -5.61 -25.09
CA ASP A 239 0.16 -4.93 -24.21
C ASP A 239 0.53 -3.44 -24.04
N PRO A 240 -0.46 -2.54 -24.08
CA PRO A 240 -0.21 -1.13 -23.79
C PRO A 240 0.15 -0.95 -22.31
N PHE A 241 1.10 -0.07 -22.06
CA PHE A 241 1.46 0.34 -20.70
C PHE A 241 1.24 1.84 -20.52
N GLU A 242 0.55 2.20 -19.46
CA GLU A 242 0.43 3.60 -19.01
C GLU A 242 0.83 3.70 -17.54
N CYS A 243 1.66 4.68 -17.19
CA CYS A 243 2.08 4.88 -15.81
C CYS A 243 0.90 5.34 -14.95
N ALA A 244 0.67 4.68 -13.81
CA ALA A 244 -0.40 5.04 -12.88
C ALA A 244 -0.26 6.47 -12.31
N GLY A 245 0.95 7.02 -12.31
CA GLY A 245 1.19 8.43 -11.94
C GLY A 245 0.60 9.44 -12.93
N LEU A 246 0.26 9.00 -14.16
CA LEU A 246 -0.46 9.81 -15.16
C LEU A 246 -1.97 9.56 -15.14
N VAL A 247 -2.40 8.42 -14.62
CA VAL A 247 -3.82 8.03 -14.61
C VAL A 247 -4.57 8.63 -13.43
N ALA A 248 -3.98 8.58 -12.24
CA ALA A 248 -4.62 9.04 -11.01
C ALA A 248 -3.66 9.94 -10.20
N ASP A 249 -4.24 10.84 -9.44
CA ASP A 249 -3.48 11.68 -8.51
C ASP A 249 -3.21 10.92 -7.22
N ASN A 250 -2.05 10.28 -7.16
CA ASN A 250 -1.59 9.57 -5.96
C ASN A 250 -0.57 10.42 -5.20
N TYR A 251 -0.79 10.59 -3.91
CA TYR A 251 0.06 11.37 -3.02
C TYR A 251 0.48 10.52 -1.82
N PHE A 252 1.76 10.19 -1.73
CA PHE A 252 2.37 9.48 -0.61
C PHE A 252 3.04 10.51 0.28
N ILE A 253 2.36 10.90 1.35
CA ILE A 253 2.72 12.02 2.22
C ILE A 253 3.42 11.48 3.46
N PHE A 254 4.58 12.06 3.80
CA PHE A 254 5.33 11.73 5.00
C PHE A 254 5.39 12.90 5.99
N PRO A 255 5.60 12.63 7.30
CA PRO A 255 5.55 13.68 8.33
C PRO A 255 6.61 14.78 8.18
N ASN A 256 7.67 14.54 7.43
CA ASN A 256 8.69 15.56 7.11
C ASN A 256 8.27 16.52 5.98
N GLY A 257 7.05 16.39 5.45
CA GLY A 257 6.52 17.21 4.37
C GLY A 257 6.82 16.72 2.96
N ARG A 258 7.64 15.66 2.79
CA ARG A 258 7.86 15.06 1.46
C ARG A 258 6.60 14.41 0.94
N VAL A 259 6.32 14.61 -0.35
CA VAL A 259 5.17 14.02 -1.04
C VAL A 259 5.64 13.37 -2.34
N TYR A 260 5.50 12.06 -2.40
CA TYR A 260 5.83 11.27 -3.58
C TYR A 260 4.57 10.97 -4.40
N ARG A 261 4.74 10.82 -5.71
CA ARG A 261 3.68 10.44 -6.65
C ARG A 261 3.74 8.96 -7.05
N CYS A 262 4.87 8.31 -6.77
CA CYS A 262 5.11 6.89 -7.05
C CYS A 262 5.57 6.17 -5.77
N PRO A 263 4.97 5.03 -5.39
CA PRO A 263 5.38 4.32 -4.17
C PRO A 263 6.79 3.75 -4.26
N LEU A 264 7.33 3.47 -5.45
CA LEU A 264 8.71 3.02 -5.60
C LEU A 264 9.73 4.09 -5.25
N CYS A 265 9.35 5.37 -5.31
CA CYS A 265 10.24 6.49 -5.04
C CYS A 265 10.31 6.86 -3.55
N GLU A 266 9.48 6.29 -2.69
CA GLU A 266 9.37 6.72 -1.29
C GLU A 266 10.69 6.66 -0.51
N ASP A 267 11.60 5.77 -0.88
CA ASP A 267 12.95 5.69 -0.29
C ASP A 267 14.03 6.38 -1.14
N TYR A 268 13.62 7.12 -2.16
CA TYR A 268 14.52 7.81 -3.06
C TYR A 268 14.67 9.29 -2.66
N ALA A 269 15.81 9.89 -2.97
CA ALA A 269 16.05 11.30 -2.65
C ALA A 269 15.13 12.25 -3.45
N LEU A 270 14.71 11.83 -4.65
CA LEU A 270 13.81 12.59 -5.51
C LEU A 270 12.35 12.40 -5.08
N HIS A 271 11.64 13.50 -4.95
CA HIS A 271 10.20 13.52 -4.70
C HIS A 271 9.57 14.69 -5.47
N SER A 272 8.38 14.48 -6.00
CA SER A 272 7.72 15.46 -6.88
C SER A 272 7.30 16.72 -6.17
N LEU A 273 6.83 16.60 -4.94
CA LEU A 273 6.15 17.66 -4.20
C LEU A 273 6.63 17.70 -2.76
N GLU A 274 6.44 18.86 -2.14
CA GLU A 274 6.71 19.06 -0.72
C GLU A 274 5.65 19.97 -0.10
N ILE A 275 5.22 19.67 1.12
CA ILE A 275 4.37 20.58 1.88
C ILE A 275 5.26 21.51 2.68
N ARG A 276 5.26 22.78 2.31
CA ARG A 276 5.96 23.87 3.02
C ARG A 276 4.97 24.96 3.41
N HIS A 277 4.96 25.32 4.69
CA HIS A 277 4.04 26.33 5.24
C HIS A 277 2.58 26.07 4.80
N ASP A 278 2.12 24.84 4.95
CA ASP A 278 0.78 24.36 4.58
C ASP A 278 0.41 24.57 3.10
N ARG A 279 1.40 24.61 2.21
CA ARG A 279 1.23 24.70 0.76
C ARG A 279 1.96 23.55 0.08
N LEU A 280 1.31 22.99 -0.93
CA LEU A 280 1.91 21.97 -1.79
C LEU A 280 2.76 22.65 -2.86
N VAL A 281 4.05 22.42 -2.84
CA VAL A 281 5.06 23.04 -3.72
C VAL A 281 5.72 21.97 -4.58
N GLU A 282 5.93 22.24 -5.85
CA GLU A 282 6.73 21.39 -6.71
C GLU A 282 8.20 21.50 -6.35
N THR A 283 8.89 20.35 -6.34
CA THR A 283 10.35 20.33 -6.16
C THR A 283 11.05 20.67 -7.47
N PRO A 284 12.33 21.08 -7.42
CA PRO A 284 13.07 21.37 -8.64
C PRO A 284 13.12 20.17 -9.60
N LYS A 285 13.21 20.46 -10.87
CA LYS A 285 13.49 19.43 -11.90
C LYS A 285 14.97 18.98 -11.80
N VAL A 286 15.29 17.71 -11.99
CA VAL A 286 14.42 16.57 -12.41
C VAL A 286 13.87 15.87 -11.17
N ASN A 287 12.58 15.54 -11.17
CA ASN A 287 11.94 14.72 -10.14
C ASN A 287 11.18 13.54 -10.77
N GLU A 288 10.53 12.72 -9.96
CA GLU A 288 9.85 11.51 -10.43
C GLU A 288 8.73 11.77 -11.45
N SER A 289 8.04 12.90 -11.34
CA SER A 289 6.95 13.25 -12.26
C SER A 289 7.44 13.52 -13.69
N ASP A 290 8.67 13.98 -13.84
CA ASP A 290 9.29 14.18 -15.16
C ASP A 290 9.57 12.85 -15.88
N LEU A 291 9.61 11.75 -15.15
CA LEU A 291 9.92 10.41 -15.67
C LEU A 291 8.66 9.62 -16.07
N PHE A 292 7.48 9.96 -15.54
CA PHE A 292 6.24 9.24 -15.81
C PHE A 292 5.83 9.18 -17.29
N PRO A 293 6.03 10.23 -18.11
CA PRO A 293 5.70 10.20 -19.52
C PRO A 293 6.64 9.36 -20.38
N LEU A 294 7.78 8.93 -19.82
CA LEU A 294 8.77 8.19 -20.60
C LEU A 294 8.28 6.78 -20.91
N LEU A 295 8.18 6.48 -22.20
CA LEU A 295 7.86 5.15 -22.70
C LEU A 295 9.16 4.41 -22.98
N ILE A 296 9.36 3.29 -22.29
CA ILE A 296 10.51 2.40 -22.49
C ILE A 296 10.02 1.00 -22.85
N PRO A 297 10.80 0.26 -23.65
CA PRO A 297 10.39 -1.10 -24.07
C PRO A 297 10.11 -2.04 -22.89
N GLU A 298 10.81 -1.89 -21.79
CA GLU A 298 10.66 -2.69 -20.57
C GLU A 298 9.40 -2.35 -19.76
N GLY A 299 8.66 -1.31 -20.10
CA GLY A 299 7.42 -0.88 -19.45
C GLY A 299 7.64 0.22 -18.41
N CYS A 300 7.66 -0.12 -17.13
CA CYS A 300 7.74 0.87 -16.05
C CYS A 300 9.15 1.45 -15.88
N VAL A 301 9.32 2.75 -16.20
CA VAL A 301 10.60 3.47 -16.04
C VAL A 301 11.10 3.47 -14.59
N MET A 302 10.20 3.53 -13.61
CA MET A 302 10.59 3.53 -12.20
C MET A 302 11.16 2.16 -11.77
N ASN A 303 10.64 1.06 -12.29
CA ASN A 303 11.27 -0.27 -12.11
C ASN A 303 12.67 -0.31 -12.74
N ARG A 304 12.83 0.28 -13.93
CA ARG A 304 14.14 0.36 -14.59
C ARG A 304 15.18 1.08 -13.74
N ILE A 305 14.81 2.16 -13.07
CA ILE A 305 15.72 2.99 -12.28
C ILE A 305 15.99 2.39 -10.90
N ILE A 306 14.93 1.93 -10.22
CA ILE A 306 14.99 1.58 -8.79
C ILE A 306 15.22 0.08 -8.58
N GLN A 307 14.66 -0.76 -9.45
CA GLN A 307 14.69 -2.23 -9.32
C GLN A 307 15.11 -2.91 -10.63
N PRO A 308 16.28 -2.56 -11.20
CA PRO A 308 16.70 -3.07 -12.51
C PRO A 308 16.82 -4.60 -12.58
N SER A 309 17.01 -5.26 -11.42
CA SER A 309 17.06 -6.73 -11.34
C SER A 309 15.71 -7.42 -11.63
N ASN A 310 14.61 -6.68 -11.63
CA ASN A 310 13.29 -7.21 -11.98
C ASN A 310 13.01 -7.20 -13.47
N LEU A 311 13.85 -6.55 -14.26
CA LEU A 311 13.64 -6.43 -15.70
C LEU A 311 13.93 -7.74 -16.43
N PRO A 312 13.14 -8.06 -17.47
CA PRO A 312 13.41 -9.25 -18.27
C PRO A 312 14.72 -9.11 -19.03
N PRO A 313 15.54 -10.17 -19.10
CA PRO A 313 16.68 -10.17 -20.01
C PRO A 313 16.17 -10.22 -21.46
N ALA A 314 16.77 -9.41 -22.34
CA ALA A 314 16.48 -9.48 -23.76
C ALA A 314 17.00 -10.81 -24.33
N VAL A 315 16.16 -11.52 -25.07
CA VAL A 315 16.50 -12.76 -25.78
C VAL A 315 16.40 -12.50 -27.27
N GLY A 316 17.50 -12.65 -28.00
CA GLY A 316 17.53 -12.36 -29.43
C GLY A 316 17.16 -10.90 -29.79
N GLY A 317 17.40 -9.95 -28.90
CA GLY A 317 17.04 -8.54 -29.06
C GLY A 317 15.55 -8.22 -28.77
N GLN A 318 14.75 -9.18 -28.38
CA GLN A 318 13.34 -8.99 -27.99
C GLN A 318 13.16 -9.19 -26.48
N LEU A 319 12.23 -8.43 -25.89
CA LEU A 319 11.83 -8.60 -24.50
C LEU A 319 10.70 -9.62 -24.41
N PRO A 320 10.80 -10.64 -23.55
CA PRO A 320 9.76 -11.67 -23.43
C PRO A 320 8.49 -11.15 -22.73
N TYR A 321 8.57 -10.06 -22.00
CA TYR A 321 7.46 -9.38 -21.30
C TYR A 321 7.87 -7.96 -20.90
N LYS A 322 6.89 -7.15 -20.48
CA LYS A 322 7.11 -5.85 -19.81
C LYS A 322 6.85 -5.96 -18.32
N ILE A 323 7.55 -5.16 -17.51
CA ILE A 323 7.20 -4.95 -16.11
C ILE A 323 6.19 -3.80 -16.03
N ALA A 324 5.00 -4.10 -15.53
CA ALA A 324 3.96 -3.11 -15.30
C ALA A 324 4.13 -2.38 -13.96
N CYS A 325 3.26 -1.43 -13.73
CA CYS A 325 3.19 -0.66 -12.51
C CYS A 325 2.55 -1.49 -11.37
N CYS A 326 3.15 -1.45 -10.16
CA CYS A 326 2.53 -2.04 -8.96
C CYS A 326 1.15 -1.42 -8.61
N MET A 327 0.83 -0.25 -9.18
CA MET A 327 -0.45 0.44 -9.04
C MET A 327 -1.47 0.06 -10.12
N LEU A 328 -1.07 -0.66 -11.18
CA LEU A 328 -1.99 -1.23 -12.16
C LEU A 328 -2.66 -2.46 -11.54
N LYS A 329 -3.94 -2.33 -11.17
CA LYS A 329 -4.65 -3.34 -10.38
C LYS A 329 -5.70 -4.08 -11.21
N GLU A 330 -5.83 -5.37 -10.95
CA GLU A 330 -7.00 -6.18 -11.30
C GLU A 330 -7.87 -6.36 -10.06
N GLU A 331 -9.19 -6.38 -10.26
CA GLU A 331 -10.16 -6.59 -9.20
C GLU A 331 -11.10 -7.74 -9.59
N LEU A 332 -11.19 -8.72 -8.70
CA LEU A 332 -12.17 -9.80 -8.78
C LEU A 332 -13.19 -9.62 -7.67
N THR A 333 -14.46 -9.62 -8.04
CA THR A 333 -15.58 -9.61 -7.09
C THR A 333 -16.27 -10.95 -7.10
N ALA A 334 -16.90 -11.32 -5.97
CA ALA A 334 -17.80 -12.46 -5.94
C ALA A 334 -18.90 -12.27 -7.01
N SER A 335 -19.05 -13.23 -7.88
CA SER A 335 -20.13 -13.32 -8.88
C SER A 335 -21.46 -13.64 -8.21
#